data_b3b0a74e983cf0dc26eadd2765ed8c06
#
_entry.id   b3b0a74e983cf0dc26eadd2765ed8c06
#
_cell.length_a   1.000
_cell.length_b   1.000
_cell.length_c   1.000
_cell.angle_alpha   90.00
_cell.angle_beta   90.00
_cell.angle_gamma   90.00
#
_symmetry.space_group_name_H-M   'P 1'
#
loop_
_entity.id
_entity.type
_entity.pdbx_description
1 polymer ?
#
loop_
_entity_poly.entity_id
_entity_poly.type
_entity_poly.pdbx_seq_one_letter_code
_entity_poly.pdbx_strand_id
1 'polypeptide(L)'
;SFVLNEPPFAANNVYDLKHAQYVELTTSQPAYGFPASTVYTVEVSLTGDSASFIALPTTHTSARMNVPASELNDAILKLAGSVTPTTALPVFIRLRANIYGNENLGKSLSNTIRLPQVLPYAPQVTATLPEKMYITGSFPAADNWSKWVMLNPAYGKAGYFYGVVYFSANAEFKVNPDNAWAGRDKGFGQLTIDDQTGSNLVSADAANEGANIKVSNAGWYTVVVETAVNGNKVDYTLHFLPAEVYLFGATNGGTWEWNNNFRFTVPATENGDFVSPALSAAGEVRIAIKTTIDWWRTELTLLDGKTIFYRDVDLPDGWNKDKGAAYSIQGKVGQQIHLNFTTGEGSVAN
;
A
#
# COMPACT_ATOMS: atom_id res chain seq x y z
N SER A 1 -46.08 -23.28 5.72
CA SER A 1 -45.48 -22.60 4.56
C SER A 1 -45.86 -21.13 4.56
N PHE A 2 -45.04 -20.30 3.97
CA PHE A 2 -45.25 -18.87 3.83
C PHE A 2 -44.85 -18.47 2.40
N VAL A 3 -45.20 -17.27 1.96
CA VAL A 3 -45.04 -16.86 0.55
C VAL A 3 -44.09 -15.68 0.45
N LEU A 4 -43.03 -15.84 -0.35
CA LEU A 4 -42.23 -14.74 -0.84
C LEU A 4 -42.92 -14.16 -2.08
N ASN A 5 -43.22 -12.87 -2.03
CA ASN A 5 -43.92 -12.17 -3.11
C ASN A 5 -42.95 -11.80 -4.23
N GLU A 6 -43.35 -11.94 -5.46
CA GLU A 6 -42.63 -11.37 -6.58
C GLU A 6 -42.68 -9.82 -6.46
N PRO A 7 -41.54 -9.12 -6.61
CA PRO A 7 -41.58 -7.67 -6.63
C PRO A 7 -42.41 -7.15 -7.81
N PRO A 8 -43.17 -6.07 -7.60
CA PRO A 8 -43.89 -5.43 -8.69
C PRO A 8 -42.92 -5.06 -9.84
N PHE A 9 -43.35 -5.33 -11.07
CA PHE A 9 -42.55 -5.05 -12.29
C PHE A 9 -41.26 -5.85 -12.44
N ALA A 10 -41.03 -6.90 -11.67
CA ALA A 10 -39.81 -7.74 -11.77
C ALA A 10 -39.56 -8.24 -13.20
N ALA A 11 -40.62 -8.58 -13.92
CA ALA A 11 -40.54 -9.06 -15.31
C ALA A 11 -39.99 -8.00 -16.30
N ASN A 12 -40.11 -6.72 -15.99
CA ASN A 12 -39.78 -5.62 -16.89
C ASN A 12 -38.62 -4.75 -16.40
N ASN A 13 -38.11 -5.02 -15.19
CA ASN A 13 -37.00 -4.28 -14.60
C ASN A 13 -35.70 -5.00 -14.77
N VAL A 14 -34.64 -4.22 -14.97
CA VAL A 14 -33.26 -4.65 -14.75
C VAL A 14 -32.83 -4.20 -13.38
N TYR A 15 -32.47 -5.16 -12.52
CA TYR A 15 -31.89 -4.88 -11.21
C TYR A 15 -30.39 -4.62 -11.38
N ASP A 16 -30.01 -3.34 -11.52
CA ASP A 16 -28.62 -2.91 -11.65
C ASP A 16 -27.99 -2.80 -10.27
N LEU A 17 -27.29 -3.85 -9.85
CA LEU A 17 -26.77 -3.96 -8.48
C LEU A 17 -25.68 -2.96 -8.17
N LYS A 18 -24.96 -2.45 -9.17
CA LYS A 18 -23.92 -1.43 -8.99
C LYS A 18 -24.51 -0.08 -8.53
N HIS A 19 -25.69 0.24 -9.02
CA HIS A 19 -26.35 1.54 -8.79
C HIS A 19 -27.53 1.45 -7.82
N ALA A 20 -27.76 0.27 -7.22
CA ALA A 20 -28.78 0.07 -6.20
C ALA A 20 -28.15 -0.12 -4.83
N GLN A 21 -28.77 0.46 -3.80
CA GLN A 21 -28.35 0.19 -2.41
C GLN A 21 -29.01 -1.08 -1.89
N TYR A 22 -30.28 -1.29 -2.19
CA TYR A 22 -31.07 -2.43 -1.74
C TYR A 22 -31.97 -2.97 -2.85
N VAL A 23 -32.31 -4.25 -2.73
CA VAL A 23 -33.43 -4.89 -3.42
C VAL A 23 -34.51 -5.13 -2.39
N GLU A 24 -35.70 -4.57 -2.56
CA GLU A 24 -36.81 -4.76 -1.65
C GLU A 24 -37.55 -6.06 -1.93
N LEU A 25 -37.73 -6.88 -0.89
CA LEU A 25 -38.55 -8.08 -0.93
C LEU A 25 -39.63 -7.99 0.15
N THR A 26 -40.77 -8.60 -0.12
CA THR A 26 -41.87 -8.74 0.84
C THR A 26 -42.33 -10.19 0.96
N THR A 27 -42.78 -10.58 2.15
CA THR A 27 -43.21 -11.93 2.40
C THR A 27 -44.45 -11.96 3.34
N SER A 28 -45.20 -13.05 3.27
CA SER A 28 -46.15 -13.39 4.36
C SER A 28 -45.36 -13.99 5.54
N GLN A 29 -45.94 -13.98 6.73
CA GLN A 29 -45.33 -14.62 7.90
C GLN A 29 -45.67 -16.11 7.94
N PRO A 30 -44.74 -16.98 8.38
CA PRO A 30 -45.03 -18.36 8.68
C PRO A 30 -46.03 -18.48 9.85
N ALA A 31 -46.97 -19.39 9.75
CA ALA A 31 -47.88 -19.70 10.84
C ALA A 31 -47.29 -20.79 11.75
N TYR A 32 -46.90 -20.42 12.95
CA TYR A 32 -46.34 -21.35 13.95
C TYR A 32 -47.39 -21.90 14.93
N GLY A 33 -48.63 -21.41 14.82
CA GLY A 33 -49.69 -21.77 15.78
C GLY A 33 -49.64 -21.04 17.12
N PHE A 34 -48.64 -20.18 17.32
CA PHE A 34 -48.46 -19.31 18.48
C PHE A 34 -47.69 -18.07 18.06
N PRO A 35 -47.78 -16.97 18.82
CA PRO A 35 -46.99 -15.77 18.54
C PRO A 35 -45.51 -16.05 18.68
N ALA A 36 -44.74 -15.83 17.60
CA ALA A 36 -43.29 -15.98 17.60
C ALA A 36 -42.64 -14.95 16.63
N SER A 37 -41.51 -14.38 17.04
CA SER A 37 -40.71 -13.56 16.18
C SER A 37 -40.01 -14.44 15.17
N THR A 38 -40.05 -14.03 13.90
CA THR A 38 -39.46 -14.78 12.79
C THR A 38 -38.17 -14.13 12.32
N VAL A 39 -37.15 -14.95 12.03
CA VAL A 39 -35.95 -14.54 11.34
C VAL A 39 -35.98 -15.10 9.92
N TYR A 40 -35.73 -14.25 8.93
CA TYR A 40 -35.68 -14.60 7.53
C TYR A 40 -34.23 -14.56 7.05
N THR A 41 -33.77 -15.62 6.43
CA THR A 41 -32.51 -15.70 5.67
C THR A 41 -32.84 -15.72 4.20
N VAL A 42 -32.27 -14.80 3.44
CA VAL A 42 -32.40 -14.78 1.98
C VAL A 42 -31.42 -15.78 1.39
N GLU A 43 -31.92 -16.67 0.54
CA GLU A 43 -31.11 -17.63 -0.19
C GLU A 43 -31.27 -17.44 -1.69
N VAL A 44 -30.15 -17.48 -2.43
CA VAL A 44 -30.09 -17.19 -3.86
C VAL A 44 -29.44 -18.34 -4.64
N SER A 45 -29.88 -18.51 -5.88
CA SER A 45 -29.37 -19.50 -6.83
C SER A 45 -29.40 -18.95 -8.24
N LEU A 46 -28.54 -19.45 -9.11
CA LEU A 46 -28.55 -19.14 -10.55
C LEU A 46 -29.28 -20.18 -11.39
N THR A 47 -29.57 -21.37 -10.82
CA THR A 47 -30.27 -22.48 -11.52
C THR A 47 -31.67 -22.70 -10.99
N GLY A 48 -31.95 -22.36 -9.75
CA GLY A 48 -33.21 -22.64 -9.06
C GLY A 48 -33.31 -24.07 -8.46
N ASP A 49 -32.31 -24.90 -8.66
CA ASP A 49 -32.26 -26.24 -8.06
C ASP A 49 -32.17 -26.17 -6.56
N SER A 50 -32.90 -26.99 -5.83
CA SER A 50 -33.02 -26.91 -4.37
C SER A 50 -31.69 -26.97 -3.63
N ALA A 51 -30.70 -27.66 -4.17
CA ALA A 51 -29.36 -27.81 -3.59
C ALA A 51 -28.39 -26.66 -3.97
N SER A 52 -28.74 -25.77 -4.90
CA SER A 52 -27.89 -24.76 -5.46
C SER A 52 -28.00 -23.40 -4.74
N PHE A 53 -28.85 -23.28 -3.73
CA PHE A 53 -29.06 -22.04 -3.01
C PHE A 53 -27.96 -21.79 -1.98
N ILE A 54 -27.46 -20.56 -1.95
CA ILE A 54 -26.55 -20.08 -0.91
C ILE A 54 -27.20 -18.93 -0.12
N ALA A 55 -26.92 -18.87 1.16
CA ALA A 55 -27.47 -17.86 2.06
C ALA A 55 -26.71 -16.53 1.96
N LEU A 56 -27.43 -15.41 2.00
CA LEU A 56 -26.83 -14.09 2.21
C LEU A 56 -26.52 -13.86 3.69
N PRO A 57 -25.51 -13.04 4.01
CA PRO A 57 -25.06 -12.82 5.41
C PRO A 57 -26.11 -12.13 6.29
N THR A 58 -26.81 -11.12 5.76
CA THR A 58 -27.77 -10.34 6.53
C THR A 58 -29.08 -11.10 6.68
N THR A 59 -29.55 -11.24 7.92
CA THR A 59 -30.87 -11.78 8.25
C THR A 59 -31.85 -10.63 8.51
N HIS A 60 -33.14 -10.91 8.37
CA HIS A 60 -34.22 -9.94 8.50
C HIS A 60 -35.27 -10.43 9.50
N THR A 61 -35.86 -9.50 10.22
CA THR A 61 -36.92 -9.80 11.20
C THR A 61 -38.28 -9.20 10.80
N SER A 62 -38.31 -8.48 9.67
CA SER A 62 -39.52 -7.85 9.12
C SER A 62 -39.97 -8.58 7.85
N ALA A 63 -41.29 -8.62 7.65
CA ALA A 63 -41.85 -9.13 6.40
C ALA A 63 -41.58 -8.25 5.18
N ARG A 64 -41.11 -7.03 5.40
CA ARG A 64 -40.57 -6.13 4.36
C ARG A 64 -39.10 -6.01 4.60
N MET A 65 -38.30 -6.43 3.60
CA MET A 65 -36.86 -6.58 3.74
C MET A 65 -36.14 -5.72 2.70
N ASN A 66 -35.16 -4.97 3.17
CA ASN A 66 -34.19 -4.29 2.31
C ASN A 66 -32.93 -5.17 2.19
N VAL A 67 -32.85 -5.96 1.13
CA VAL A 67 -31.73 -6.85 0.88
C VAL A 67 -30.56 -6.06 0.30
N PRO A 68 -29.38 -6.02 0.96
CA PRO A 68 -28.24 -5.27 0.42
C PRO A 68 -27.86 -5.74 -0.99
N ALA A 69 -27.83 -4.82 -1.94
CA ALA A 69 -27.49 -5.14 -3.34
C ALA A 69 -26.06 -5.69 -3.45
N SER A 70 -25.13 -5.21 -2.63
CA SER A 70 -23.76 -5.71 -2.56
C SER A 70 -23.67 -7.19 -2.14
N GLU A 71 -24.47 -7.62 -1.18
CA GLU A 71 -24.51 -9.01 -0.73
C GLU A 71 -25.10 -9.93 -1.83
N LEU A 72 -26.13 -9.45 -2.51
CA LEU A 72 -26.69 -10.18 -3.65
C LEU A 72 -25.67 -10.31 -4.79
N ASN A 73 -24.92 -9.24 -5.07
CA ASN A 73 -23.85 -9.25 -6.05
C ASN A 73 -22.76 -10.26 -5.68
N ASP A 74 -22.28 -10.24 -4.45
CA ASP A 74 -21.24 -11.17 -3.97
C ASP A 74 -21.68 -12.63 -4.10
N ALA A 75 -22.94 -12.93 -3.79
CA ALA A 75 -23.49 -14.26 -3.94
C ALA A 75 -23.57 -14.69 -5.41
N ILE A 76 -24.00 -13.82 -6.31
CA ILE A 76 -24.04 -14.07 -7.75
C ILE A 76 -22.62 -14.36 -8.30
N LEU A 77 -21.62 -13.55 -7.92
CA LEU A 77 -20.24 -13.75 -8.34
C LEU A 77 -19.68 -15.10 -7.85
N LYS A 78 -19.99 -15.46 -6.61
CA LYS A 78 -19.61 -16.76 -6.04
C LYS A 78 -20.22 -17.93 -6.78
N LEU A 79 -21.51 -17.83 -7.12
CA LEU A 79 -22.24 -18.87 -7.86
C LEU A 79 -21.81 -18.96 -9.34
N ALA A 80 -21.46 -17.83 -9.94
CA ALA A 80 -20.98 -17.76 -11.33
C ALA A 80 -19.56 -18.32 -11.53
N GLY A 81 -18.76 -18.40 -10.45
CA GLY A 81 -17.41 -18.95 -10.49
C GLY A 81 -16.36 -17.96 -11.02
N SER A 82 -15.46 -18.42 -11.88
CA SER A 82 -14.29 -17.64 -12.34
C SER A 82 -14.58 -16.54 -13.36
N VAL A 83 -15.78 -16.51 -13.93
CA VAL A 83 -16.18 -15.53 -14.96
C VAL A 83 -17.25 -14.62 -14.40
N THR A 84 -16.96 -13.32 -14.28
CA THR A 84 -17.97 -12.32 -13.89
C THR A 84 -18.94 -12.08 -15.03
N PRO A 85 -20.27 -12.27 -14.82
CA PRO A 85 -21.25 -11.94 -15.84
C PRO A 85 -21.26 -10.44 -16.16
N THR A 86 -21.31 -10.08 -17.42
CA THR A 86 -21.34 -8.69 -17.91
C THR A 86 -22.71 -8.27 -18.43
N THR A 87 -23.65 -9.20 -18.49
CA THR A 87 -25.02 -9.00 -18.91
C THR A 87 -25.99 -9.40 -17.82
N ALA A 88 -27.21 -8.86 -17.86
CA ALA A 88 -28.26 -9.27 -16.92
C ALA A 88 -28.57 -10.77 -17.07
N LEU A 89 -28.77 -11.43 -15.95
CA LEU A 89 -29.07 -12.86 -15.87
C LEU A 89 -30.20 -13.13 -14.88
N PRO A 90 -30.93 -14.26 -15.02
CA PRO A 90 -31.95 -14.63 -14.06
C PRO A 90 -31.31 -15.07 -12.73
N VAL A 91 -31.96 -14.66 -11.64
CA VAL A 91 -31.60 -15.04 -10.27
C VAL A 91 -32.83 -15.59 -9.57
N PHE A 92 -32.69 -16.72 -8.92
CA PHE A 92 -33.73 -17.36 -8.12
C PHE A 92 -33.53 -17.03 -6.65
N ILE A 93 -34.62 -16.65 -5.98
CA ILE A 93 -34.58 -16.25 -4.57
C ILE A 93 -35.65 -17.03 -3.80
N ARG A 94 -35.31 -17.51 -2.63
CA ARG A 94 -36.23 -18.03 -1.64
C ARG A 94 -35.85 -17.53 -0.24
N LEU A 95 -36.75 -17.69 0.69
CA LEU A 95 -36.51 -17.39 2.09
C LEU A 95 -36.50 -18.67 2.92
N ARG A 96 -35.57 -18.74 3.84
CA ARG A 96 -35.60 -19.70 4.93
C ARG A 96 -36.02 -18.93 6.20
N ALA A 97 -37.07 -19.39 6.86
CA ALA A 97 -37.54 -18.79 8.11
C ALA A 97 -37.26 -19.74 9.28
N ASN A 98 -36.98 -19.15 10.45
CA ASN A 98 -36.87 -19.84 11.71
C ASN A 98 -37.35 -18.90 12.85
N ILE A 99 -37.59 -19.47 14.05
CA ILE A 99 -37.95 -18.69 15.22
C ILE A 99 -36.71 -17.97 15.75
N TYR A 100 -36.87 -16.70 16.13
CA TYR A 100 -35.81 -15.89 16.71
C TYR A 100 -35.16 -16.56 17.91
N GLY A 101 -33.86 -16.56 17.99
CA GLY A 101 -33.07 -17.15 19.07
C GLY A 101 -32.84 -18.67 18.93
N ASN A 102 -33.43 -19.34 17.92
CA ASN A 102 -33.17 -20.76 17.68
C ASN A 102 -33.25 -21.10 16.19
N GLU A 103 -32.11 -21.25 15.57
CA GLU A 103 -31.97 -21.52 14.12
C GLU A 103 -32.58 -22.89 13.71
N ASN A 104 -32.75 -23.79 14.64
CA ASN A 104 -33.26 -25.14 14.38
C ASN A 104 -34.77 -25.29 14.64
N LEU A 105 -35.39 -24.28 15.21
CA LEU A 105 -36.82 -24.33 15.56
C LEU A 105 -37.67 -23.59 14.54
N GLY A 106 -38.73 -24.20 14.09
CA GLY A 106 -39.71 -23.61 13.17
C GLY A 106 -39.17 -23.41 11.74
N LYS A 107 -38.16 -24.18 11.32
CA LYS A 107 -37.62 -24.10 9.96
C LYS A 107 -38.69 -24.28 8.90
N SER A 108 -38.78 -23.30 8.00
CA SER A 108 -39.72 -23.33 6.89
C SER A 108 -39.09 -22.64 5.68
N LEU A 109 -39.38 -23.11 4.47
CA LEU A 109 -38.98 -22.49 3.22
C LEU A 109 -40.18 -21.83 2.55
N SER A 110 -39.96 -20.67 1.93
CA SER A 110 -40.92 -20.04 1.04
C SER A 110 -40.97 -20.75 -0.30
N ASN A 111 -41.87 -20.31 -1.17
CA ASN A 111 -41.76 -20.52 -2.61
C ASN A 111 -40.47 -19.85 -3.14
N THR A 112 -40.03 -20.30 -4.29
CA THR A 112 -38.95 -19.63 -5.05
C THR A 112 -39.54 -18.62 -6.03
N ILE A 113 -39.01 -17.42 -6.03
CA ILE A 113 -39.28 -16.43 -7.07
C ILE A 113 -38.11 -16.32 -8.03
N ARG A 114 -38.35 -15.81 -9.22
CA ARG A 114 -37.33 -15.56 -10.24
C ARG A 114 -37.32 -14.10 -10.61
N LEU A 115 -36.17 -13.43 -10.43
CA LEU A 115 -35.88 -12.11 -11.00
C LEU A 115 -35.22 -12.31 -12.36
N PRO A 116 -35.89 -12.00 -13.49
CA PRO A 116 -35.41 -12.37 -14.82
C PRO A 116 -34.13 -11.66 -15.26
N GLN A 117 -33.91 -10.43 -14.76
CA GLN A 117 -32.84 -9.57 -15.23
C GLN A 117 -32.15 -8.90 -14.05
N VAL A 118 -31.10 -9.54 -13.55
CA VAL A 118 -30.23 -8.99 -12.51
C VAL A 118 -28.85 -8.75 -13.13
N LEU A 119 -28.40 -7.51 -13.13
CA LEU A 119 -27.09 -7.12 -13.66
C LEU A 119 -26.06 -7.04 -12.53
N PRO A 120 -25.15 -7.99 -12.43
CA PRO A 120 -24.06 -7.94 -11.47
C PRO A 120 -22.94 -7.02 -11.94
N TYR A 121 -21.97 -6.77 -11.07
CA TYR A 121 -20.79 -6.00 -11.36
C TYR A 121 -19.56 -6.62 -10.71
N ALA A 122 -18.38 -6.44 -11.32
CA ALA A 122 -17.13 -6.79 -10.68
C ALA A 122 -16.86 -5.81 -9.54
N PRO A 123 -16.55 -6.29 -8.30
CA PRO A 123 -16.18 -5.41 -7.21
C PRO A 123 -14.97 -4.56 -7.62
N GLN A 124 -14.98 -3.27 -7.34
CA GLN A 124 -13.79 -2.45 -7.48
C GLN A 124 -12.84 -2.81 -6.34
N VAL A 125 -11.78 -3.54 -6.66
CA VAL A 125 -10.68 -3.79 -5.73
C VAL A 125 -9.85 -2.52 -5.68
N THR A 126 -9.85 -1.82 -4.53
CA THR A 126 -8.92 -0.72 -4.30
C THR A 126 -7.55 -1.31 -4.01
N ALA A 127 -6.53 -0.89 -4.77
CA ALA A 127 -5.16 -1.29 -4.51
C ALA A 127 -4.68 -0.73 -3.16
N THR A 128 -3.71 -1.39 -2.54
CA THR A 128 -3.06 -0.94 -1.31
C THR A 128 -1.63 -0.51 -1.61
N LEU A 129 -1.13 0.50 -0.88
CA LEU A 129 0.25 0.93 -0.98
C LEU A 129 1.20 -0.20 -0.53
N PRO A 130 2.34 -0.38 -1.21
CA PRO A 130 3.35 -1.33 -0.76
C PRO A 130 3.94 -0.88 0.58
N GLU A 131 4.24 -1.84 1.45
CA GLU A 131 4.89 -1.58 2.75
C GLU A 131 6.40 -1.61 2.68
N LYS A 132 6.95 -2.19 1.62
CA LYS A 132 8.39 -2.34 1.36
C LYS A 132 8.70 -2.00 -0.08
N MET A 133 9.95 -1.60 -0.30
CA MET A 133 10.46 -1.33 -1.63
C MET A 133 11.92 -1.72 -1.72
N TYR A 134 12.29 -2.35 -2.82
CA TYR A 134 13.62 -2.83 -3.10
C TYR A 134 14.08 -2.37 -4.48
N ILE A 135 15.39 -2.31 -4.65
CA ILE A 135 16.02 -2.21 -5.95
C ILE A 135 17.03 -3.35 -6.10
N THR A 136 17.17 -3.85 -7.29
CA THR A 136 18.25 -4.79 -7.66
C THR A 136 18.79 -4.43 -9.02
N GLY A 137 20.04 -4.80 -9.30
CA GLY A 137 20.67 -4.39 -10.55
C GLY A 137 22.15 -4.78 -10.63
N SER A 138 22.82 -4.23 -11.60
CA SER A 138 24.25 -4.42 -11.80
C SER A 138 25.13 -3.45 -11.00
N PHE A 139 24.54 -2.65 -10.10
CA PHE A 139 25.29 -1.75 -9.21
C PHE A 139 25.90 -2.50 -8.02
N PRO A 140 26.98 -1.96 -7.39
CA PRO A 140 27.76 -2.71 -6.40
C PRO A 140 26.98 -3.30 -5.25
N ALA A 141 26.09 -2.54 -4.60
CA ALA A 141 25.31 -3.02 -3.44
C ALA A 141 24.37 -4.18 -3.79
N ALA A 142 23.92 -4.30 -5.04
CA ALA A 142 23.09 -5.39 -5.53
C ALA A 142 23.90 -6.61 -6.00
N ASP A 143 25.23 -6.53 -5.95
CA ASP A 143 26.16 -7.62 -6.31
C ASP A 143 25.76 -8.30 -7.63
N ASN A 144 25.63 -7.47 -8.67
CA ASN A 144 25.27 -7.88 -10.02
C ASN A 144 23.99 -8.75 -10.06
N TRP A 145 22.86 -8.19 -9.63
CA TRP A 145 21.53 -8.80 -9.62
C TRP A 145 21.34 -9.94 -8.60
N SER A 146 22.31 -10.19 -7.73
CA SER A 146 22.22 -11.29 -6.76
C SER A 146 21.55 -10.90 -5.44
N LYS A 147 21.45 -9.60 -5.17
CA LYS A 147 20.90 -9.08 -3.92
C LYS A 147 19.77 -8.07 -4.16
N TRP A 148 18.81 -8.08 -3.26
CA TRP A 148 17.77 -7.07 -3.15
C TRP A 148 18.18 -6.03 -2.13
N VAL A 149 18.31 -4.78 -2.55
CA VAL A 149 18.63 -3.65 -1.68
C VAL A 149 17.35 -2.98 -1.24
N MET A 150 17.04 -3.07 0.05
CA MET A 150 15.85 -2.45 0.61
C MET A 150 16.04 -0.94 0.72
N LEU A 151 15.07 -0.18 0.21
CA LEU A 151 14.94 1.24 0.47
C LEU A 151 14.25 1.48 1.81
N ASN A 152 14.59 2.58 2.47
CA ASN A 152 14.04 2.90 3.78
C ASN A 152 12.65 3.52 3.65
N PRO A 153 11.64 3.08 4.40
CA PRO A 153 10.37 3.78 4.45
C PRO A 153 10.54 5.14 5.11
N ALA A 154 9.97 6.18 4.50
CA ALA A 154 9.94 7.50 5.11
C ALA A 154 9.04 7.51 6.35
N TYR A 155 9.48 8.14 7.43
CA TYR A 155 8.69 8.23 8.64
C TYR A 155 7.38 9.00 8.41
N GLY A 156 6.28 8.37 8.79
CA GLY A 156 4.95 8.99 8.73
C GLY A 156 4.43 9.27 7.31
N LYS A 157 5.02 8.68 6.26
CA LYS A 157 4.53 8.77 4.88
C LYS A 157 4.51 7.38 4.24
N ALA A 158 3.36 6.72 4.32
CA ALA A 158 3.17 5.41 3.72
C ALA A 158 3.43 5.44 2.21
N GLY A 159 4.07 4.39 1.70
CA GLY A 159 4.33 4.23 0.26
C GLY A 159 5.44 5.10 -0.30
N TYR A 160 6.22 5.76 0.55
CA TYR A 160 7.38 6.56 0.16
C TYR A 160 8.66 5.92 0.72
N PHE A 161 9.63 5.63 -0.16
CA PHE A 161 10.85 4.91 0.18
C PHE A 161 12.07 5.62 -0.39
N TYR A 162 13.19 5.60 0.34
CA TYR A 162 14.40 6.31 -0.06
C TYR A 162 15.67 5.56 0.35
N GLY A 163 16.76 5.84 -0.33
CA GLY A 163 18.07 5.33 0.02
C GLY A 163 19.19 6.08 -0.70
N VAL A 164 20.35 6.12 -0.08
CA VAL A 164 21.58 6.66 -0.69
C VAL A 164 22.38 5.49 -1.24
N VAL A 165 22.60 5.49 -2.55
CA VAL A 165 23.12 4.32 -3.29
C VAL A 165 24.22 4.77 -4.25
N TYR A 166 25.31 4.00 -4.31
CA TYR A 166 26.36 4.17 -5.32
C TYR A 166 26.04 3.35 -6.57
N PHE A 167 26.13 4.00 -7.72
CA PHE A 167 26.03 3.34 -9.02
C PHE A 167 27.33 3.46 -9.78
N SER A 168 27.78 2.36 -10.37
CA SER A 168 28.84 2.38 -11.39
C SER A 168 28.28 2.98 -12.69
N ALA A 169 29.15 3.50 -13.54
CA ALA A 169 28.75 3.99 -14.85
C ALA A 169 28.07 2.88 -15.67
N ASN A 170 26.94 3.23 -16.29
CA ASN A 170 26.10 2.31 -17.05
C ASN A 170 25.48 1.16 -16.25
N ALA A 171 25.47 1.23 -14.93
CA ALA A 171 24.75 0.28 -14.10
C ALA A 171 23.26 0.31 -14.42
N GLU A 172 22.65 -0.84 -14.42
CA GLU A 172 21.22 -1.00 -14.67
C GLU A 172 20.52 -1.49 -13.39
N PHE A 173 19.26 -1.10 -13.19
CA PHE A 173 18.48 -1.55 -12.05
C PHE A 173 16.98 -1.62 -12.35
N LYS A 174 16.25 -2.26 -11.47
CA LYS A 174 14.78 -2.29 -11.41
C LYS A 174 14.30 -2.02 -10.01
N VAL A 175 13.06 -1.56 -9.92
CA VAL A 175 12.33 -1.28 -8.69
C VAL A 175 11.32 -2.40 -8.45
N ASN A 176 11.17 -2.87 -7.21
CA ASN A 176 10.27 -3.96 -6.89
C ASN A 176 9.74 -3.83 -5.45
N PRO A 177 8.43 -3.93 -5.20
CA PRO A 177 7.90 -4.02 -3.83
C PRO A 177 8.22 -5.36 -3.15
N ASP A 178 8.66 -6.35 -3.91
CA ASP A 178 9.05 -7.67 -3.43
C ASP A 178 10.57 -7.86 -3.46
N ASN A 179 11.11 -8.68 -2.57
CA ASN A 179 12.49 -9.12 -2.61
C ASN A 179 12.67 -10.41 -3.42
N ALA A 180 11.89 -10.54 -4.48
CA ALA A 180 11.88 -11.69 -5.39
C ALA A 180 11.29 -11.30 -6.74
N TRP A 181 11.62 -12.07 -7.78
CA TRP A 181 11.01 -11.94 -9.10
C TRP A 181 9.60 -12.56 -9.11
N ALA A 182 8.63 -11.82 -8.58
CA ALA A 182 7.22 -12.23 -8.46
C ALA A 182 6.28 -11.53 -9.46
N GLY A 183 6.83 -10.86 -10.47
CA GLY A 183 6.07 -10.19 -11.54
C GLY A 183 5.59 -8.78 -11.22
N ARG A 184 6.00 -8.19 -10.08
CA ARG A 184 5.66 -6.80 -9.72
C ARG A 184 6.83 -5.82 -9.89
N ASP A 185 7.96 -6.28 -10.39
CA ASP A 185 9.09 -5.41 -10.73
C ASP A 185 8.71 -4.37 -11.77
N LYS A 186 9.33 -3.20 -11.67
CA LYS A 186 9.10 -2.07 -12.56
C LYS A 186 10.39 -1.67 -13.27
N GLY A 187 10.31 -1.56 -14.58
CA GLY A 187 11.35 -0.98 -15.43
C GLY A 187 11.06 0.47 -15.76
N PHE A 188 11.91 1.05 -16.61
CA PHE A 188 11.93 2.48 -16.94
C PHE A 188 10.56 3.02 -17.42
N GLY A 189 9.91 2.34 -18.36
CA GLY A 189 8.64 2.79 -18.95
C GLY A 189 7.42 2.55 -18.07
N GLN A 190 7.57 1.82 -16.95
CA GLN A 190 6.50 1.50 -16.00
C GLN A 190 6.47 2.44 -14.79
N LEU A 191 7.33 3.46 -14.78
CA LEU A 191 7.49 4.46 -13.73
C LEU A 191 7.32 5.85 -14.33
N THR A 192 6.82 6.78 -13.53
CA THR A 192 7.06 8.20 -13.80
C THR A 192 8.49 8.50 -13.36
N ILE A 193 9.30 9.04 -14.24
CA ILE A 193 10.72 9.36 -13.97
C ILE A 193 10.86 10.85 -13.70
N ASP A 194 11.36 11.18 -12.51
CA ASP A 194 11.78 12.52 -12.10
C ASP A 194 13.30 12.50 -11.86
N ASP A 195 14.05 12.72 -12.92
CA ASP A 195 15.52 12.75 -12.87
C ASP A 195 16.02 14.18 -12.64
N GLN A 196 16.40 14.47 -11.39
CA GLN A 196 16.94 15.77 -10.98
C GLN A 196 18.47 15.85 -11.08
N THR A 197 19.10 14.89 -11.76
CA THR A 197 20.57 14.83 -11.93
C THR A 197 21.04 15.31 -13.31
N GLY A 198 20.13 15.79 -14.14
CA GLY A 198 20.45 16.31 -15.47
C GLY A 198 20.64 15.23 -16.53
N SER A 199 19.70 14.29 -16.63
CA SER A 199 19.63 13.24 -17.69
C SER A 199 20.57 12.06 -17.50
N ASN A 200 20.79 11.64 -16.25
CA ASN A 200 21.55 10.42 -15.95
C ASN A 200 20.77 9.13 -16.13
N LEU A 201 19.43 9.18 -16.02
CA LEU A 201 18.59 8.00 -16.21
C LEU A 201 18.13 7.87 -17.65
N VAL A 202 18.33 6.70 -18.20
CA VAL A 202 17.84 6.33 -19.54
C VAL A 202 17.26 4.91 -19.50
N SER A 203 16.39 4.59 -20.45
CA SER A 203 15.96 3.21 -20.66
C SER A 203 17.07 2.40 -21.28
N ALA A 204 17.30 1.19 -20.80
CA ALA A 204 18.23 0.25 -21.42
C ALA A 204 17.73 -0.24 -22.78
N ASP A 205 16.41 -0.23 -22.99
CA ASP A 205 15.74 -0.54 -24.25
C ASP A 205 14.44 0.26 -24.37
N ALA A 206 14.48 1.34 -25.15
CA ALA A 206 13.32 2.25 -25.29
C ALA A 206 12.09 1.60 -25.95
N ALA A 207 12.22 0.48 -26.62
CA ALA A 207 11.11 -0.25 -27.22
C ALA A 207 10.37 -1.16 -26.21
N ASN A 208 10.91 -1.35 -25.01
CA ASN A 208 10.38 -2.22 -23.98
C ASN A 208 10.08 -1.40 -22.70
N GLU A 209 8.80 -1.30 -22.34
CA GLU A 209 8.38 -0.59 -21.10
C GLU A 209 9.01 -1.18 -19.83
N GLY A 210 9.17 -2.50 -19.79
CA GLY A 210 9.77 -3.22 -18.67
C GLY A 210 11.30 -3.23 -18.68
N ALA A 211 11.96 -2.49 -19.61
CA ALA A 211 13.41 -2.44 -19.69
C ALA A 211 14.05 -1.89 -18.40
N ASN A 212 15.28 -2.32 -18.14
CA ASN A 212 16.03 -1.83 -16.99
C ASN A 212 16.23 -0.31 -17.06
N ILE A 213 16.33 0.30 -15.90
CA ILE A 213 16.70 1.70 -15.73
C ILE A 213 18.22 1.76 -15.73
N LYS A 214 18.81 2.58 -16.60
CA LYS A 214 20.26 2.69 -16.75
C LYS A 214 20.76 4.02 -16.20
N VAL A 215 21.80 3.98 -15.37
CA VAL A 215 22.48 5.14 -14.80
C VAL A 215 23.72 5.44 -15.62
N SER A 216 23.73 6.57 -16.32
CA SER A 216 24.82 6.90 -17.26
C SER A 216 26.16 7.19 -16.57
N ASN A 217 26.14 7.99 -15.50
CA ASN A 217 27.35 8.43 -14.81
C ASN A 217 27.49 7.77 -13.44
N ALA A 218 28.70 7.30 -13.11
CA ALA A 218 29.01 6.78 -11.80
C ALA A 218 28.88 7.83 -10.71
N GLY A 219 28.49 7.43 -9.51
CA GLY A 219 28.43 8.28 -8.34
C GLY A 219 27.41 7.84 -7.31
N TRP A 220 27.31 8.67 -6.28
CA TRP A 220 26.32 8.54 -5.23
C TRP A 220 25.03 9.30 -5.58
N TYR A 221 23.90 8.64 -5.41
CA TYR A 221 22.59 9.20 -5.68
C TYR A 221 21.61 8.89 -4.56
N THR A 222 20.62 9.75 -4.38
CA THR A 222 19.47 9.42 -3.57
C THR A 222 18.37 8.87 -4.48
N VAL A 223 18.01 7.62 -4.26
CA VAL A 223 16.91 6.94 -4.96
C VAL A 223 15.65 7.04 -4.11
N VAL A 224 14.59 7.58 -4.68
CA VAL A 224 13.29 7.71 -4.03
C VAL A 224 12.24 7.03 -4.89
N VAL A 225 11.47 6.13 -4.30
CA VAL A 225 10.28 5.54 -4.92
C VAL A 225 9.07 5.99 -4.16
N GLU A 226 8.24 6.78 -4.82
CA GLU A 226 6.97 7.25 -4.29
C GLU A 226 5.83 6.49 -4.96
N THR A 227 4.90 5.99 -4.16
CA THR A 227 3.75 5.24 -4.66
C THR A 227 2.45 5.94 -4.28
N ALA A 228 1.44 5.81 -5.13
CA ALA A 228 0.11 6.34 -4.90
C ALA A 228 -0.95 5.36 -5.41
N VAL A 229 -2.03 5.20 -4.65
CA VAL A 229 -3.17 4.39 -5.09
C VAL A 229 -3.96 5.16 -6.15
N ASN A 230 -4.22 4.51 -7.27
CA ASN A 230 -5.05 5.01 -8.37
C ASN A 230 -6.05 3.93 -8.76
N GLY A 231 -7.22 3.90 -8.07
CA GLY A 231 -8.23 2.87 -8.23
C GLY A 231 -7.73 1.48 -7.82
N ASN A 232 -7.68 0.56 -8.76
CA ASN A 232 -7.18 -0.80 -8.57
C ASN A 232 -5.67 -0.96 -8.85
N LYS A 233 -4.99 0.14 -9.12
CA LYS A 233 -3.55 0.20 -9.46
C LYS A 233 -2.78 1.01 -8.45
N VAL A 234 -1.48 0.78 -8.41
CA VAL A 234 -0.51 1.61 -7.70
C VAL A 234 0.38 2.27 -8.75
N ASP A 235 0.39 3.60 -8.75
CA ASP A 235 1.29 4.40 -9.56
C ASP A 235 2.64 4.55 -8.84
N TYR A 236 3.72 4.43 -9.60
CA TYR A 236 5.10 4.54 -9.10
C TYR A 236 5.78 5.73 -9.73
N THR A 237 6.40 6.57 -8.90
CA THR A 237 7.29 7.65 -9.33
C THR A 237 8.69 7.38 -8.79
N LEU A 238 9.68 7.38 -9.67
CA LEU A 238 11.08 7.32 -9.31
C LEU A 238 11.64 8.73 -9.33
N HIS A 239 12.00 9.27 -8.16
CA HIS A 239 12.78 10.49 -8.05
C HIS A 239 14.26 10.09 -7.94
N PHE A 240 15.07 10.53 -8.86
CA PHE A 240 16.49 10.26 -8.88
C PHE A 240 17.25 11.57 -8.64
N LEU A 241 17.90 11.67 -7.49
CA LEU A 241 18.43 12.90 -6.95
C LEU A 241 19.95 12.80 -6.76
N PRO A 242 20.69 13.92 -6.84
CA PRO A 242 22.04 13.94 -6.29
C PRO A 242 22.00 13.55 -4.82
N ALA A 243 22.98 12.79 -4.34
CA ALA A 243 23.07 12.45 -2.94
C ALA A 243 23.42 13.68 -2.12
N GLU A 244 22.53 14.08 -1.22
CA GLU A 244 22.72 15.20 -0.32
C GLU A 244 22.30 14.82 1.09
N VAL A 245 23.19 15.06 2.05
CA VAL A 245 22.96 14.82 3.49
C VAL A 245 23.31 16.12 4.25
N TYR A 246 22.50 16.46 5.24
CA TYR A 246 22.60 17.72 5.97
C TYR A 246 22.55 17.53 7.47
N LEU A 247 23.27 18.40 8.20
CA LEU A 247 23.06 18.62 9.63
C LEU A 247 21.87 19.55 9.85
N PHE A 248 21.13 19.29 10.92
CA PHE A 248 20.00 20.09 11.41
C PHE A 248 20.15 20.40 12.90
N GLY A 249 19.55 21.50 13.34
CA GLY A 249 19.31 21.77 14.75
C GLY A 249 20.50 22.37 15.49
N ALA A 250 20.71 21.97 16.75
CA ALA A 250 21.61 22.61 17.67
C ALA A 250 23.08 22.68 17.20
N THR A 251 23.55 21.66 16.54
CA THR A 251 24.97 21.52 16.15
C THR A 251 25.34 22.28 14.88
N ASN A 252 24.35 22.83 14.19
CA ASN A 252 24.55 23.65 12.99
C ASN A 252 24.16 25.12 13.17
N GLY A 253 24.15 25.64 14.39
CA GLY A 253 23.73 27.00 14.67
C GLY A 253 22.22 27.17 14.91
N GLY A 254 21.47 26.08 15.13
CA GLY A 254 20.04 26.11 15.44
C GLY A 254 19.14 26.17 14.19
N THR A 255 19.65 25.86 13.03
CA THR A 255 18.91 25.88 11.78
C THR A 255 18.20 24.54 11.53
N TRP A 256 16.90 24.60 11.20
CA TRP A 256 16.05 23.46 10.88
C TRP A 256 15.60 23.48 9.42
N GLU A 257 16.54 23.87 8.55
CA GLU A 257 16.32 23.99 7.12
C GLU A 257 17.48 23.35 6.34
N TRP A 258 17.25 23.07 5.05
CA TRP A 258 18.30 22.67 4.13
C TRP A 258 19.29 23.82 3.91
N ASN A 259 20.40 23.81 4.64
CA ASN A 259 21.41 24.86 4.55
C ASN A 259 22.71 24.29 3.99
N ASN A 260 23.13 24.79 2.84
CA ASN A 260 24.33 24.32 2.13
C ASN A 260 25.62 24.43 2.96
N ASN A 261 25.69 25.34 3.94
CA ASN A 261 26.84 25.44 4.84
C ASN A 261 26.98 24.21 5.76
N PHE A 262 25.90 23.43 5.89
CA PHE A 262 25.84 22.25 6.76
C PHE A 262 25.60 20.95 5.97
N ARG A 263 25.89 20.99 4.67
CA ARG A 263 25.85 19.82 3.80
C ARG A 263 27.10 18.99 3.93
N PHE A 264 26.95 17.68 4.00
CA PHE A 264 28.05 16.73 3.98
C PHE A 264 28.78 16.76 2.64
N THR A 265 30.10 16.58 2.69
CA THR A 265 30.89 16.30 1.48
C THR A 265 30.60 14.88 1.01
N VAL A 266 30.22 14.74 -0.26
CA VAL A 266 29.94 13.45 -0.89
C VAL A 266 31.26 12.83 -1.38
N PRO A 267 31.57 11.57 -1.05
CA PRO A 267 32.80 10.92 -1.52
C PRO A 267 32.74 10.64 -3.01
N ALA A 268 33.91 10.59 -3.65
CA ALA A 268 34.03 10.26 -5.05
C ALA A 268 33.99 8.75 -5.34
N THR A 269 34.15 7.92 -4.32
CA THR A 269 34.25 6.46 -4.42
C THR A 269 33.16 5.74 -3.65
N GLU A 270 32.87 4.50 -4.05
CA GLU A 270 31.89 3.63 -3.42
C GLU A 270 32.10 3.45 -1.91
N ASN A 271 33.35 3.28 -1.48
CA ASN A 271 33.72 2.99 -0.09
C ASN A 271 34.07 4.26 0.72
N GLY A 272 33.93 5.44 0.15
CA GLY A 272 34.21 6.67 0.83
C GLY A 272 33.15 7.09 1.85
N ASP A 273 33.58 7.88 2.83
CA ASP A 273 32.68 8.43 3.82
C ASP A 273 32.05 9.75 3.34
N PHE A 274 30.78 9.93 3.64
CA PHE A 274 30.16 11.26 3.65
C PHE A 274 30.60 11.94 4.94
N VAL A 275 31.16 13.14 4.83
CA VAL A 275 31.74 13.85 5.97
C VAL A 275 31.01 15.18 6.19
N SER A 276 30.53 15.39 7.41
CA SER A 276 29.86 16.64 7.76
C SER A 276 30.85 17.80 7.84
N PRO A 277 30.38 19.05 7.73
CA PRO A 277 31.13 20.18 8.28
C PRO A 277 31.41 19.97 9.76
N ALA A 278 32.39 20.69 10.29
CA ALA A 278 32.63 20.76 11.72
C ALA A 278 31.38 21.28 12.46
N LEU A 279 30.99 20.60 13.53
CA LEU A 279 29.86 21.03 14.35
C LEU A 279 30.13 22.43 14.91
N SER A 280 29.20 23.34 14.73
CA SER A 280 29.33 24.73 15.17
C SER A 280 28.98 24.95 16.64
N ALA A 281 28.27 24.00 17.25
CA ALA A 281 27.87 24.05 18.64
C ALA A 281 27.78 22.65 19.25
N ALA A 282 27.78 22.52 20.55
CA ALA A 282 27.51 21.31 21.26
C ALA A 282 25.98 21.02 21.27
N GLY A 283 25.60 19.77 21.29
CA GLY A 283 24.23 19.36 21.39
C GLY A 283 23.95 18.03 20.68
N GLU A 284 22.69 17.65 20.63
CA GLU A 284 22.27 16.46 19.89
C GLU A 284 22.39 16.70 18.39
N VAL A 285 23.07 15.79 17.73
CA VAL A 285 23.26 15.84 16.27
C VAL A 285 22.01 15.31 15.58
N ARG A 286 21.46 16.10 14.66
CA ARG A 286 20.33 15.72 13.82
C ARG A 286 20.79 15.71 12.37
N ILE A 287 20.46 14.64 11.64
CA ILE A 287 20.97 14.42 10.28
C ILE A 287 19.80 13.99 9.38
N ALA A 288 19.70 14.58 8.20
CA ALA A 288 18.68 14.15 7.24
C ALA A 288 19.24 14.02 5.82
N ILE A 289 18.68 13.06 5.10
CA ILE A 289 18.89 12.89 3.66
C ILE A 289 17.88 13.75 2.92
N LYS A 290 18.36 14.58 1.99
CA LYS A 290 17.47 15.40 1.18
C LYS A 290 16.74 14.54 0.13
N THR A 291 15.43 14.66 0.16
CA THR A 291 14.51 14.03 -0.75
C THR A 291 13.51 15.06 -1.29
N THR A 292 12.33 14.65 -1.69
CA THR A 292 11.24 15.54 -2.14
C THR A 292 10.24 15.90 -1.02
N ILE A 293 10.49 15.44 0.22
CA ILE A 293 9.61 15.64 1.36
C ILE A 293 10.37 16.26 2.54
N ASP A 294 9.66 16.51 3.65
CA ASP A 294 10.22 17.15 4.83
C ASP A 294 11.39 16.38 5.44
N TRP A 295 12.40 17.11 5.94
CA TRP A 295 13.63 16.55 6.53
C TRP A 295 13.37 15.53 7.64
N TRP A 296 12.38 15.77 8.50
CA TRP A 296 12.06 14.90 9.64
C TRP A 296 11.49 13.54 9.25
N ARG A 297 11.10 13.36 8.00
CA ARG A 297 10.66 12.09 7.44
C ARG A 297 11.81 11.21 6.96
N THR A 298 12.98 11.78 6.73
CA THR A 298 14.16 11.11 6.17
C THR A 298 15.41 11.31 7.05
N GLU A 299 15.17 11.44 8.35
CA GLU A 299 16.20 11.63 9.36
C GLU A 299 16.91 10.31 9.68
N LEU A 300 18.19 10.41 10.00
CA LEU A 300 19.00 9.28 10.47
C LEU A 300 19.85 9.68 11.67
N THR A 301 20.34 8.68 12.38
CA THR A 301 21.31 8.81 13.48
C THR A 301 22.32 7.66 13.42
N LEU A 302 23.22 7.60 14.41
CA LEU A 302 24.09 6.44 14.63
C LEU A 302 23.68 5.75 15.93
N LEU A 303 23.24 4.52 15.84
CA LEU A 303 23.00 3.65 16.97
C LEU A 303 24.35 3.29 17.61
N ASP A 304 24.48 3.53 18.90
CA ASP A 304 25.72 3.35 19.66
C ASP A 304 26.93 4.11 19.07
N GLY A 305 26.65 5.22 18.38
CA GLY A 305 27.67 6.03 17.70
C GLY A 305 28.31 5.34 16.49
N LYS A 306 27.73 4.25 15.99
CA LYS A 306 28.34 3.41 14.97
C LYS A 306 27.41 3.04 13.81
N THR A 307 26.24 2.46 14.07
CA THR A 307 25.37 1.92 13.03
C THR A 307 24.37 2.96 12.56
N ILE A 308 24.32 3.21 11.26
CA ILE A 308 23.31 4.09 10.65
C ILE A 308 21.92 3.54 10.94
N PHE A 309 21.08 4.37 11.56
CA PHE A 309 19.72 4.06 11.94
C PHE A 309 18.76 5.12 11.39
N TYR A 310 17.77 4.70 10.61
CA TYR A 310 16.79 5.58 10.01
C TYR A 310 15.59 5.77 10.94
N ARG A 311 15.08 6.99 11.00
CA ARG A 311 13.97 7.38 11.87
C ARG A 311 12.73 6.53 11.63
N ASP A 312 12.18 5.98 12.72
CA ASP A 312 11.00 5.12 12.74
C ASP A 312 9.95 5.54 13.79
N VAL A 313 10.21 6.58 14.56
CA VAL A 313 9.34 7.09 15.63
C VAL A 313 9.22 8.60 15.59
N ASP A 314 8.22 9.13 16.28
CA ASP A 314 8.15 10.58 16.52
C ASP A 314 9.24 11.03 17.50
N LEU A 315 9.80 12.22 17.28
CA LEU A 315 10.92 12.76 18.04
C LEU A 315 10.64 14.21 18.50
N PRO A 316 9.56 14.48 19.22
CA PRO A 316 9.23 15.83 19.66
C PRO A 316 10.31 16.44 20.58
N ASP A 317 10.98 15.62 21.38
CA ASP A 317 12.04 16.03 22.31
C ASP A 317 13.44 15.54 21.91
N GLY A 318 13.55 14.88 20.75
CA GLY A 318 14.81 14.39 20.18
C GLY A 318 15.11 12.93 20.45
N TRP A 319 16.18 12.44 19.85
CA TRP A 319 16.55 11.02 19.90
C TRP A 319 16.75 10.48 21.32
N ASN A 320 17.44 11.26 22.16
CA ASN A 320 17.77 10.80 23.52
C ASN A 320 16.53 10.58 24.37
N LYS A 321 15.58 11.51 24.33
CA LYS A 321 14.38 11.43 25.16
C LYS A 321 13.34 10.46 24.60
N ASP A 322 13.12 10.49 23.29
CA ASP A 322 12.01 9.77 22.67
C ASP A 322 12.36 8.34 22.28
N LYS A 323 13.64 8.05 22.04
CA LYS A 323 14.07 6.70 21.66
C LYS A 323 15.15 6.11 22.58
N GLY A 324 15.96 6.93 23.19
CA GLY A 324 17.00 6.51 24.14
C GLY A 324 18.41 6.95 23.78
N ALA A 325 19.29 6.96 24.77
CA ALA A 325 20.65 7.44 24.65
C ALA A 325 21.49 6.73 23.58
N ALA A 326 21.23 5.45 23.35
CA ALA A 326 21.92 4.68 22.31
C ALA A 326 21.71 5.22 20.90
N TYR A 327 20.58 5.90 20.66
CA TYR A 327 20.21 6.51 19.36
C TYR A 327 20.59 7.99 19.27
N SER A 328 21.26 8.55 20.26
CA SER A 328 21.57 9.96 20.31
C SER A 328 23.06 10.21 20.20
N ILE A 329 23.45 11.02 19.23
CA ILE A 329 24.82 11.54 19.13
C ILE A 329 24.87 12.87 19.88
N GLN A 330 25.62 12.91 20.97
CA GLN A 330 25.90 14.14 21.69
C GLN A 330 27.20 14.76 21.16
N GLY A 331 27.05 15.71 20.24
CA GLY A 331 28.17 16.32 19.54
C GLY A 331 28.84 17.44 20.35
N LYS A 332 30.09 17.71 20.03
CA LYS A 332 30.90 18.82 20.54
C LYS A 332 31.37 19.69 19.38
N VAL A 333 31.63 20.97 19.68
CA VAL A 333 32.19 21.93 18.69
C VAL A 333 33.42 21.34 18.02
N GLY A 334 33.49 21.45 16.70
CA GLY A 334 34.62 21.00 15.89
C GLY A 334 34.59 19.55 15.47
N GLN A 335 33.76 18.71 16.06
CA GLN A 335 33.62 17.32 15.63
C GLN A 335 32.99 17.23 14.24
N GLN A 336 33.28 16.15 13.56
CA GLN A 336 32.68 15.83 12.27
C GLN A 336 32.01 14.46 12.32
N ILE A 337 30.88 14.34 11.64
CA ILE A 337 30.16 13.07 11.49
C ILE A 337 30.60 12.44 10.17
N HIS A 338 30.99 11.17 10.23
CA HIS A 338 31.29 10.34 9.08
C HIS A 338 30.19 9.31 8.88
N LEU A 339 29.69 9.17 7.66
CA LEU A 339 28.69 8.18 7.28
C LEU A 339 29.19 7.38 6.08
N ASN A 340 29.23 6.07 6.22
CA ASN A 340 29.57 5.15 5.13
C ASN A 340 28.31 4.37 4.74
N PHE A 341 27.69 4.74 3.64
CA PHE A 341 26.46 4.07 3.19
C PHE A 341 26.72 2.71 2.53
N THR A 342 27.96 2.36 2.21
CA THR A 342 28.32 1.03 1.73
C THR A 342 28.32 0.01 2.87
N THR A 343 28.88 0.36 4.02
CA THR A 343 28.94 -0.51 5.18
C THR A 343 27.73 -0.38 6.11
N GLY A 344 26.99 0.71 6.01
CA GLY A 344 25.91 1.05 6.94
C GLY A 344 26.43 1.53 8.30
N GLU A 345 27.68 1.94 8.40
CA GLU A 345 28.33 2.40 9.63
C GLU A 345 28.74 3.88 9.53
N GLY A 346 28.98 4.47 10.66
CA GLY A 346 29.50 5.82 10.78
C GLY A 346 30.33 6.01 12.02
N SER A 347 30.82 7.21 12.21
CA SER A 347 31.62 7.60 13.37
C SER A 347 31.53 9.10 13.65
N VAL A 348 31.94 9.47 14.85
CA VAL A 348 32.13 10.87 15.26
C VAL A 348 33.62 11.07 15.45
N ALA A 349 34.21 11.98 14.67
CA ALA A 349 35.64 12.28 14.70
C ALA A 349 35.92 13.66 15.31
N ASN A 350 37.01 13.74 16.05
CA ASN A 350 37.50 15.01 16.62
C ASN A 350 38.26 15.85 15.60
#